data_1ee6542acdcd364f63f5dea10231e76f
#
_entry.id   1ee6542acdcd364f63f5dea10231e76f
#
_cell.length_a   1.000
_cell.length_b   1.000
_cell.length_c   1.000
_cell.angle_alpha   90.00
_cell.angle_beta   90.00
_cell.angle_gamma   90.00
#
_symmetry.space_group_name_H-M   'P 1'
#
loop_
_entity.id
_entity.type
_entity.pdbx_description
1 polymer ?
#
loop_
_entity_poly.entity_id
_entity_poly.type
_entity_poly.pdbx_seq_one_letter_code
_entity_poly.pdbx_strand_id
1 'polypeptide(L)'
;FTLGIKMKFISFNINGLRARPHQLEAIIEKYQPDVIGLQEIKVADEDFPYAITDNLGYHVFHHGQKGHYGVALLTKQEPKAVRRGFPTDNEDAQKRIIMADLETPFGLLTVINGYFPQGESRAHETKFPAKEKFYADLQRYLEQDHDKTNPVLIMGDMNISPSDLDIGIGDENRKRWLRTGKCSFLPEEREWYQRLYDYGLEDTFRKLNPTVNDKFSWFDYRSKGFDDNRGLRIDHILVNRQLAERCVDVGIALDIRAMEKPSDHAPIW
;
A
#
# COMPACT_ATOMS: atom_id res chain seq x y z
N PHE A 1 -1.96 4.72 34.18
CA PHE A 1 -2.19 3.71 33.14
C PHE A 1 -3.09 4.29 32.06
N THR A 2 -2.51 4.95 31.08
CA THR A 2 -3.18 5.13 29.82
C THR A 2 -3.24 3.75 29.17
N LEU A 3 -4.40 3.11 29.20
CA LEU A 3 -4.72 2.03 28.30
C LEU A 3 -4.39 2.53 26.91
N GLY A 4 -3.39 1.93 26.28
CA GLY A 4 -2.89 2.39 24.99
C GLY A 4 -4.03 2.50 23.99
N ILE A 5 -4.20 3.67 23.40
CA ILE A 5 -5.12 3.85 22.29
C ILE A 5 -4.60 2.99 21.16
N LYS A 6 -5.37 1.97 20.77
CA LYS A 6 -5.04 1.13 19.62
C LYS A 6 -5.60 1.78 18.37
N MET A 7 -4.77 1.90 17.36
CA MET A 7 -5.19 2.32 16.02
C MET A 7 -4.93 1.17 15.05
N LYS A 8 -5.87 0.95 14.16
CA LYS A 8 -5.75 -0.04 13.09
C LYS A 8 -5.72 0.64 11.74
N PHE A 9 -4.72 0.30 10.95
CA PHE A 9 -4.52 0.78 9.59
C PHE A 9 -4.69 -0.37 8.62
N ILE A 10 -5.46 -0.16 7.56
CA ILE A 10 -5.63 -1.13 6.48
C ILE A 10 -5.22 -0.49 5.17
N SER A 11 -4.45 -1.22 4.38
CA SER A 11 -4.11 -0.89 3.00
C SER A 11 -4.71 -1.90 2.06
N PHE A 12 -5.36 -1.45 0.99
CA PHE A 12 -6.02 -2.33 0.04
C PHE A 12 -5.99 -1.77 -1.37
N ASN A 13 -5.34 -2.51 -2.29
CA ASN A 13 -5.54 -2.29 -3.70
C ASN A 13 -6.87 -2.90 -4.11
N ILE A 14 -7.91 -2.07 -4.22
CA ILE A 14 -9.29 -2.50 -4.46
C ILE A 14 -9.55 -2.86 -5.92
N ASN A 15 -8.64 -2.51 -6.81
CA ASN A 15 -8.75 -2.78 -8.24
C ASN A 15 -10.13 -2.38 -8.81
N GLY A 16 -10.48 -1.12 -8.60
CA GLY A 16 -11.76 -0.53 -9.00
C GLY A 16 -12.76 -0.41 -7.85
N LEU A 17 -12.92 0.80 -7.33
CA LEU A 17 -13.84 1.06 -6.22
C LEU A 17 -15.30 0.76 -6.60
N ARG A 18 -15.73 1.18 -7.78
CA ARG A 18 -17.10 0.95 -8.24
C ARG A 18 -17.43 -0.52 -8.48
N ALA A 19 -16.41 -1.34 -8.73
CA ALA A 19 -16.57 -2.77 -8.95
C ALA A 19 -16.63 -3.57 -7.64
N ARG A 20 -16.09 -3.01 -6.55
CA ARG A 20 -15.86 -3.77 -5.31
C ARG A 20 -16.30 -3.06 -4.02
N PRO A 21 -17.46 -2.37 -4.01
CA PRO A 21 -17.96 -1.76 -2.77
C PRO A 21 -18.21 -2.81 -1.69
N HIS A 22 -18.59 -4.03 -2.06
CA HIS A 22 -18.81 -5.14 -1.13
C HIS A 22 -17.55 -5.51 -0.34
N GLN A 23 -16.38 -5.40 -0.93
CA GLN A 23 -15.13 -5.69 -0.22
C GLN A 23 -14.79 -4.57 0.77
N LEU A 24 -14.99 -3.32 0.40
CA LEU A 24 -14.79 -2.19 1.32
C LEU A 24 -15.72 -2.30 2.53
N GLU A 25 -17.00 -2.60 2.31
CA GLU A 25 -17.97 -2.82 3.38
C GLU A 25 -17.54 -3.96 4.30
N ALA A 26 -17.10 -5.08 3.73
CA ALA A 26 -16.65 -6.25 4.49
C ALA A 26 -15.41 -5.93 5.35
N ILE A 27 -14.47 -5.16 4.82
CA ILE A 27 -13.30 -4.71 5.56
C ILE A 27 -13.71 -3.90 6.79
N ILE A 28 -14.62 -2.94 6.61
CA ILE A 28 -15.06 -2.07 7.70
C ILE A 28 -15.81 -2.89 8.76
N GLU A 29 -16.70 -3.77 8.34
CA GLU A 29 -17.48 -4.61 9.26
C GLU A 29 -16.60 -5.56 10.05
N LYS A 30 -15.69 -6.26 9.39
CA LYS A 30 -14.89 -7.31 10.02
C LYS A 30 -13.69 -6.78 10.80
N TYR A 31 -13.04 -5.75 10.32
CA TYR A 31 -11.77 -5.27 10.86
C TYR A 31 -11.88 -3.94 11.60
N GLN A 32 -12.91 -3.14 11.35
CA GLN A 32 -13.16 -1.85 12.01
C GLN A 32 -11.91 -0.96 12.06
N PRO A 33 -11.27 -0.67 10.92
CA PRO A 33 -10.05 0.13 10.90
C PRO A 33 -10.31 1.58 11.24
N ASP A 34 -9.29 2.25 11.78
CA ASP A 34 -9.30 3.69 12.00
C ASP A 34 -8.93 4.46 10.73
N VAL A 35 -8.06 3.85 9.90
CA VAL A 35 -7.59 4.44 8.64
C VAL A 35 -7.57 3.35 7.57
N ILE A 36 -8.09 3.69 6.40
CA ILE A 36 -8.07 2.82 5.21
C ILE A 36 -7.38 3.56 4.08
N GLY A 37 -6.34 2.95 3.51
CA GLY A 37 -5.73 3.41 2.26
C GLY A 37 -6.14 2.52 1.11
N LEU A 38 -6.76 3.10 0.09
CA LEU A 38 -7.16 2.40 -1.13
C LEU A 38 -6.24 2.77 -2.28
N GLN A 39 -5.89 1.80 -3.10
CA GLN A 39 -5.16 1.99 -4.34
C GLN A 39 -5.99 1.47 -5.52
N GLU A 40 -5.69 1.94 -6.71
CA GLU A 40 -6.43 1.62 -7.93
C GLU A 40 -7.94 1.83 -7.81
N ILE A 41 -8.36 3.01 -7.35
CA ILE A 41 -9.80 3.30 -7.27
C ILE A 41 -10.44 3.45 -8.66
N LYS A 42 -9.67 3.78 -9.69
CA LYS A 42 -10.03 3.81 -11.11
C LYS A 42 -11.21 4.73 -11.44
N VAL A 43 -11.31 5.83 -10.71
CA VAL A 43 -12.37 6.82 -10.91
C VAL A 43 -11.79 8.21 -10.75
N ALA A 44 -12.19 9.13 -11.62
CA ALA A 44 -11.80 10.53 -11.52
C ALA A 44 -12.48 11.20 -10.31
N ASP A 45 -11.85 12.26 -9.77
CA ASP A 45 -12.37 12.94 -8.59
C ASP A 45 -13.79 13.48 -8.78
N GLU A 46 -14.09 14.02 -9.95
CA GLU A 46 -15.43 14.53 -10.28
C GLU A 46 -16.51 13.44 -10.36
N ASP A 47 -16.12 12.19 -10.55
CA ASP A 47 -17.01 11.04 -10.63
C ASP A 47 -16.95 10.15 -9.40
N PHE A 48 -16.32 10.62 -8.32
CA PHE A 48 -16.12 9.80 -7.13
C PHE A 48 -17.47 9.32 -6.59
N PRO A 49 -17.63 8.00 -6.33
CA PRO A 49 -18.92 7.42 -5.97
C PRO A 49 -19.24 7.61 -4.47
N TYR A 50 -19.60 8.82 -4.07
CA TYR A 50 -19.92 9.14 -2.67
C TYR A 50 -21.05 8.28 -2.11
N ALA A 51 -21.94 7.79 -2.96
CA ALA A 51 -23.00 6.87 -2.52
C ALA A 51 -22.44 5.59 -1.87
N ILE A 52 -21.22 5.18 -2.25
CA ILE A 52 -20.57 4.02 -1.65
C ILE A 52 -19.98 4.37 -0.27
N THR A 53 -19.46 5.59 -0.10
CA THR A 53 -18.65 5.98 1.07
C THR A 53 -19.39 6.80 2.11
N ASP A 54 -20.45 7.53 1.73
CA ASP A 54 -21.10 8.52 2.61
C ASP A 54 -21.67 7.95 3.91
N ASN A 55 -22.08 6.69 3.92
CA ASN A 55 -22.70 6.07 5.09
C ASN A 55 -21.75 5.13 5.88
N LEU A 56 -20.46 5.16 5.57
CA LEU A 56 -19.51 4.24 6.21
C LEU A 56 -18.92 4.76 7.52
N GLY A 57 -19.14 6.05 7.84
CA GLY A 57 -18.67 6.64 9.10
C GLY A 57 -17.22 7.13 9.05
N TYR A 58 -16.70 7.44 7.87
CA TYR A 58 -15.33 7.94 7.67
C TYR A 58 -15.32 9.29 6.96
N HIS A 59 -14.32 10.09 7.25
CA HIS A 59 -13.92 11.20 6.38
C HIS A 59 -13.22 10.60 5.16
N VAL A 60 -13.55 11.07 3.96
CA VAL A 60 -13.07 10.48 2.71
C VAL A 60 -12.32 11.52 1.90
N PHE A 61 -11.09 11.16 1.50
CA PHE A 61 -10.23 11.98 0.66
C PHE A 61 -9.75 11.14 -0.50
N HIS A 62 -9.70 11.73 -1.69
CA HIS A 62 -9.31 10.99 -2.89
C HIS A 62 -8.47 11.85 -3.81
N HIS A 63 -7.70 11.16 -4.64
CA HIS A 63 -6.85 11.73 -5.68
C HIS A 63 -6.95 10.78 -6.85
N GLY A 64 -7.98 10.99 -7.68
CA GLY A 64 -8.43 10.04 -8.67
C GLY A 64 -8.12 10.43 -10.11
N GLN A 65 -8.14 9.42 -10.96
CA GLN A 65 -7.91 9.52 -12.38
C GLN A 65 -8.85 8.56 -13.11
N LYS A 66 -9.38 8.98 -14.25
CA LYS A 66 -10.37 8.20 -15.02
C LYS A 66 -9.78 6.87 -15.48
N GLY A 67 -10.45 5.77 -15.13
CA GLY A 67 -10.20 4.43 -15.67
C GLY A 67 -8.97 3.72 -15.16
N HIS A 68 -7.97 4.45 -14.65
CA HIS A 68 -6.70 3.92 -14.18
C HIS A 68 -6.26 4.63 -12.90
N TYR A 69 -5.37 4.00 -12.14
CA TYR A 69 -4.73 4.62 -10.98
C TYR A 69 -5.73 5.13 -9.95
N GLY A 70 -5.34 6.17 -9.22
CA GLY A 70 -6.18 6.78 -8.21
C GLY A 70 -6.02 6.13 -6.84
N VAL A 71 -5.98 6.99 -5.82
CA VAL A 71 -5.82 6.58 -4.42
C VAL A 71 -6.85 7.30 -3.57
N ALA A 72 -7.19 6.70 -2.41
CA ALA A 72 -8.08 7.31 -1.45
C ALA A 72 -7.65 7.00 -0.03
N LEU A 73 -7.99 7.90 0.88
CA LEU A 73 -7.85 7.70 2.32
C LEU A 73 -9.22 7.88 2.98
N LEU A 74 -9.56 6.93 3.82
CA LEU A 74 -10.73 6.99 4.70
C LEU A 74 -10.23 7.02 6.13
N THR A 75 -10.62 8.02 6.89
CA THR A 75 -10.18 8.21 8.27
C THR A 75 -11.37 8.42 9.19
N LYS A 76 -11.39 7.78 10.36
CA LYS A 76 -12.41 8.06 11.38
C LYS A 76 -12.23 9.45 11.98
N GLN A 77 -11.00 9.85 12.14
CA GLN A 77 -10.61 11.16 12.66
C GLN A 77 -10.43 12.14 11.51
N GLU A 78 -10.87 13.37 11.68
CA GLU A 78 -10.59 14.42 10.71
C GLU A 78 -9.09 14.77 10.74
N PRO A 79 -8.39 14.67 9.58
CA PRO A 79 -6.96 14.98 9.55
C PRO A 79 -6.72 16.49 9.67
N LYS A 80 -5.53 16.85 10.17
CA LYS A 80 -5.08 18.24 10.23
C LYS A 80 -4.72 18.79 8.85
N ALA A 81 -4.24 17.94 7.97
CA ALA A 81 -3.88 18.27 6.59
C ALA A 81 -3.98 17.06 5.70
N VAL A 82 -4.29 17.30 4.44
CA VAL A 82 -4.28 16.28 3.39
C VAL A 82 -3.47 16.83 2.22
N ARG A 83 -2.56 16.02 1.68
CA ARG A 83 -1.74 16.37 0.53
C ARG A 83 -1.93 15.32 -0.56
N ARG A 84 -2.06 15.77 -1.79
CA ARG A 84 -2.27 14.94 -2.97
C ARG A 84 -1.09 15.09 -3.92
N GLY A 85 -0.46 13.96 -4.24
CA GLY A 85 0.76 13.95 -5.06
C GLY A 85 2.01 14.32 -4.25
N PHE A 86 3.14 14.18 -4.90
CA PHE A 86 4.41 14.72 -4.38
C PHE A 86 4.51 16.22 -4.71
N PRO A 87 5.24 17.01 -3.90
CA PRO A 87 5.42 18.44 -4.19
C PRO A 87 6.02 18.70 -5.58
N THR A 88 6.77 17.73 -6.12
CA THR A 88 7.41 17.83 -7.44
C THR A 88 6.54 17.35 -8.59
N ASP A 89 5.34 16.84 -8.32
CA ASP A 89 4.44 16.37 -9.37
C ASP A 89 3.88 17.54 -10.17
N ASN A 90 3.80 17.36 -11.50
CA ASN A 90 3.08 18.27 -12.37
C ASN A 90 1.61 17.83 -12.53
N GLU A 91 0.82 18.60 -13.27
CA GLU A 91 -0.60 18.32 -13.47
C GLU A 91 -0.86 17.01 -14.23
N ASP A 92 0.11 16.56 -15.03
CA ASP A 92 0.01 15.33 -15.83
C ASP A 92 0.45 14.09 -15.07
N ALA A 93 0.98 14.25 -13.85
CA ALA A 93 1.41 13.12 -13.05
C ALA A 93 0.25 12.15 -12.76
N GLN A 94 0.54 10.86 -12.86
CA GLN A 94 -0.42 9.83 -12.48
C GLN A 94 -0.80 9.96 -11.00
N LYS A 95 -2.08 9.75 -10.69
CA LYS A 95 -2.63 9.94 -9.35
C LYS A 95 -2.35 8.70 -8.51
N ARG A 96 -1.21 8.68 -7.83
CA ARG A 96 -0.68 7.49 -7.16
C ARG A 96 -0.42 7.65 -5.67
N ILE A 97 -0.45 8.86 -5.12
CA ILE A 97 -0.10 9.08 -3.72
C ILE A 97 -1.00 10.13 -3.08
N ILE A 98 -1.40 9.86 -1.84
CA ILE A 98 -2.17 10.78 -0.99
C ILE A 98 -1.67 10.63 0.45
N MET A 99 -1.59 11.74 1.16
CA MET A 99 -1.06 11.80 2.52
C MET A 99 -2.04 12.52 3.43
N ALA A 100 -2.07 12.11 4.70
CA ALA A 100 -2.84 12.79 5.72
C ALA A 100 -2.03 12.90 7.01
N ASP A 101 -2.15 14.04 7.69
CA ASP A 101 -1.57 14.24 9.01
C ASP A 101 -2.65 14.06 10.06
N LEU A 102 -2.45 13.10 10.96
CA LEU A 102 -3.38 12.73 12.02
C LEU A 102 -2.77 13.03 13.39
N GLU A 103 -3.52 13.67 14.26
CA GLU A 103 -3.10 13.79 15.66
C GLU A 103 -3.23 12.44 16.36
N THR A 104 -2.14 12.02 17.01
CA THR A 104 -2.10 10.79 17.80
C THR A 104 -1.45 11.06 19.15
N PRO A 105 -1.59 10.16 20.13
CA PRO A 105 -0.87 10.26 21.38
C PRO A 105 0.67 10.28 21.23
N PHE A 106 1.16 9.86 20.07
CA PHE A 106 2.59 9.77 19.76
C PHE A 106 3.13 10.97 18.98
N GLY A 107 2.27 11.95 18.72
CA GLY A 107 2.58 13.13 17.92
C GLY A 107 1.74 13.18 16.63
N LEU A 108 2.12 14.08 15.75
CA LEU A 108 1.43 14.27 14.46
C LEU A 108 1.91 13.19 13.48
N LEU A 109 1.09 12.18 13.28
CA LEU A 109 1.40 11.06 12.38
C LEU A 109 1.12 11.43 10.93
N THR A 110 2.12 11.33 10.08
CA THR A 110 1.93 11.39 8.63
C THR A 110 1.64 9.99 8.10
N VAL A 111 0.45 9.82 7.53
CA VAL A 111 0.06 8.58 6.83
C VAL A 111 0.23 8.82 5.33
N ILE A 112 1.04 8.00 4.70
CA ILE A 112 1.29 8.04 3.25
C ILE A 112 0.67 6.81 2.64
N ASN A 113 -0.26 7.00 1.71
CA ASN A 113 -0.90 5.92 0.96
C ASN A 113 -0.47 6.01 -0.50
N GLY A 114 0.16 4.96 -1.02
CA GLY A 114 0.71 4.96 -2.36
C GLY A 114 0.33 3.75 -3.20
N TYR A 115 0.10 4.01 -4.48
CA TYR A 115 0.05 3.00 -5.52
C TYR A 115 1.30 3.12 -6.37
N PHE A 116 2.33 2.34 -6.03
CA PHE A 116 3.64 2.40 -6.66
C PHE A 116 3.55 1.78 -8.07
N PRO A 117 4.24 2.35 -9.06
CA PRO A 117 4.23 1.77 -10.40
C PRO A 117 4.70 0.31 -10.41
N GLN A 118 4.07 -0.52 -11.22
CA GLN A 118 4.44 -1.93 -11.35
C GLN A 118 5.77 -2.10 -12.10
N GLY A 119 6.04 -1.23 -13.08
CA GLY A 119 7.31 -1.15 -13.78
C GLY A 119 7.50 -2.15 -14.92
N GLU A 120 6.67 -3.16 -15.05
CA GLU A 120 6.64 -4.20 -16.05
C GLU A 120 7.95 -5.00 -16.14
N SER A 121 9.01 -4.45 -16.74
CA SER A 121 10.31 -5.10 -16.80
C SER A 121 11.44 -4.05 -16.87
N ARG A 122 12.65 -4.47 -16.54
CA ARG A 122 13.85 -3.63 -16.64
C ARG A 122 14.02 -2.96 -18.01
N ALA A 123 13.59 -3.67 -19.07
CA ALA A 123 13.73 -3.18 -20.45
C ALA A 123 12.61 -2.20 -20.87
N HIS A 124 11.55 -2.03 -20.07
CA HIS A 124 10.46 -1.14 -20.45
C HIS A 124 10.93 0.32 -20.38
N GLU A 125 10.80 1.03 -21.48
CA GLU A 125 11.39 2.37 -21.66
C GLU A 125 10.75 3.45 -20.77
N THR A 126 9.47 3.31 -20.41
CA THR A 126 8.75 4.31 -19.63
C THR A 126 8.33 3.83 -18.24
N LYS A 127 7.81 2.60 -18.14
CA LYS A 127 7.26 2.10 -16.88
C LYS A 127 8.32 1.80 -15.82
N PHE A 128 9.45 1.24 -16.22
CA PHE A 128 10.52 0.96 -15.28
C PHE A 128 11.17 2.23 -14.73
N PRO A 129 11.54 3.22 -15.57
CA PRO A 129 12.01 4.52 -15.06
C PRO A 129 10.98 5.23 -14.17
N ALA A 130 9.69 5.11 -14.47
CA ALA A 130 8.64 5.70 -13.65
C ALA A 130 8.59 5.08 -12.25
N LYS A 131 8.81 3.78 -12.14
CA LYS A 131 8.89 3.10 -10.83
C LYS A 131 10.10 3.57 -10.02
N GLU A 132 11.27 3.61 -10.65
CA GLU A 132 12.48 4.11 -10.02
C GLU A 132 12.29 5.56 -9.53
N LYS A 133 11.72 6.42 -10.39
CA LYS A 133 11.42 7.81 -10.04
C LYS A 133 10.46 7.91 -8.86
N PHE A 134 9.43 7.09 -8.80
CA PHE A 134 8.45 7.10 -7.71
C PHE A 134 9.13 6.79 -6.37
N TYR A 135 9.99 5.77 -6.33
CA TYR A 135 10.76 5.45 -5.13
C TYR A 135 11.73 6.57 -4.75
N ALA A 136 12.37 7.20 -5.74
CA ALA A 136 13.26 8.34 -5.51
C ALA A 136 12.48 9.57 -4.98
N ASP A 137 11.31 9.85 -5.53
CA ASP A 137 10.44 10.95 -5.07
C ASP A 137 9.96 10.73 -3.63
N LEU A 138 9.61 9.49 -3.27
CA LEU A 138 9.25 9.14 -1.89
C LEU A 138 10.43 9.34 -0.95
N GLN A 139 11.60 8.85 -1.33
CA GLN A 139 12.83 9.01 -0.55
C GLN A 139 13.13 10.48 -0.29
N ARG A 140 13.07 11.28 -1.35
CA ARG A 140 13.26 12.73 -1.26
C ARG A 140 12.24 13.40 -0.35
N TYR A 141 10.96 13.02 -0.46
CA TYR A 141 9.92 13.56 0.42
C TYR A 141 10.25 13.29 1.89
N LEU A 142 10.63 12.06 2.21
CA LEU A 142 10.98 11.67 3.57
C LEU A 142 12.21 12.44 4.09
N GLU A 143 13.20 12.64 3.26
CA GLU A 143 14.46 13.28 3.67
C GLU A 143 14.37 14.81 3.73
N GLN A 144 13.57 15.44 2.87
CA GLN A 144 13.56 16.89 2.68
C GLN A 144 12.28 17.57 3.15
N ASP A 145 11.13 16.92 3.05
CA ASP A 145 9.83 17.54 3.29
C ASP A 145 9.14 17.05 4.56
N HIS A 146 9.42 15.83 4.99
CA HIS A 146 8.86 15.27 6.22
C HIS A 146 9.70 15.67 7.44
N ASP A 147 9.04 16.16 8.49
CA ASP A 147 9.70 16.42 9.77
C ASP A 147 10.00 15.08 10.46
N LYS A 148 11.28 14.73 10.56
CA LYS A 148 11.73 13.47 11.17
C LYS A 148 11.36 13.30 12.63
N THR A 149 11.01 14.39 13.32
CA THR A 149 10.53 14.31 14.71
C THR A 149 9.11 13.78 14.81
N ASN A 150 8.38 13.78 13.70
CA ASN A 150 7.04 13.24 13.63
C ASN A 150 7.04 11.79 13.15
N PRO A 151 6.15 10.95 13.70
CA PRO A 151 6.01 9.59 13.22
C PRO A 151 5.47 9.55 11.78
N VAL A 152 5.85 8.50 11.05
CA VAL A 152 5.40 8.26 9.67
C VAL A 152 5.00 6.80 9.49
N LEU A 153 3.90 6.61 8.77
CA LEU A 153 3.42 5.30 8.34
C LEU A 153 3.18 5.36 6.83
N ILE A 154 3.85 4.49 6.10
CA ILE A 154 3.70 4.36 4.66
C ILE A 154 3.01 3.04 4.38
N MET A 155 1.89 3.09 3.69
CA MET A 155 1.17 1.88 3.28
C MET A 155 0.81 1.94 1.82
N GLY A 156 0.66 0.79 1.22
CA GLY A 156 0.20 0.73 -0.16
C GLY A 156 0.64 -0.51 -0.90
N ASP A 157 0.25 -0.52 -2.15
CA ASP A 157 0.75 -1.46 -3.14
C ASP A 157 2.11 -0.96 -3.62
N MET A 158 3.17 -1.53 -3.07
CA MET A 158 4.54 -1.10 -3.34
C MET A 158 5.18 -1.85 -4.50
N ASN A 159 4.50 -2.88 -5.01
CA ASN A 159 4.92 -3.66 -6.17
C ASN A 159 6.34 -4.26 -6.05
N ILE A 160 6.79 -4.49 -4.83
CA ILE A 160 8.09 -5.13 -4.55
C ILE A 160 7.90 -6.23 -3.51
N SER A 161 8.48 -7.39 -3.79
CA SER A 161 8.72 -8.45 -2.81
C SER A 161 10.13 -8.29 -2.26
N PRO A 162 10.29 -7.82 -1.00
CA PRO A 162 11.60 -7.41 -0.49
C PRO A 162 12.60 -8.56 -0.27
N SER A 163 12.11 -9.77 -0.07
CA SER A 163 12.95 -10.95 0.14
C SER A 163 12.36 -12.17 -0.54
N ASP A 164 13.14 -13.25 -0.61
CA ASP A 164 12.66 -14.51 -1.19
C ASP A 164 11.54 -15.15 -0.36
N LEU A 165 11.40 -14.81 0.91
CA LEU A 165 10.28 -15.22 1.76
C LEU A 165 8.92 -14.69 1.21
N ASP A 166 8.96 -13.63 0.43
CA ASP A 166 7.79 -12.94 -0.10
C ASP A 166 7.36 -13.43 -1.48
N ILE A 167 8.06 -14.45 -2.00
CA ILE A 167 7.84 -14.99 -3.33
C ILE A 167 7.22 -16.39 -3.24
N GLY A 168 5.97 -16.51 -3.69
CA GLY A 168 5.23 -17.79 -3.67
C GLY A 168 4.78 -18.28 -5.05
N ILE A 169 5.38 -17.78 -6.12
CA ILE A 169 5.01 -18.16 -7.50
C ILE A 169 5.76 -19.41 -8.02
N GLY A 170 6.58 -20.03 -7.18
CA GLY A 170 7.41 -21.16 -7.53
C GLY A 170 8.81 -20.77 -7.98
N ASP A 171 9.77 -21.66 -7.77
CA ASP A 171 11.18 -21.38 -8.02
C ASP A 171 11.49 -21.17 -9.51
N GLU A 172 10.85 -21.92 -10.39
CA GLU A 172 11.04 -21.74 -11.83
C GLU A 172 10.58 -20.37 -12.31
N ASN A 173 9.43 -19.91 -11.84
CA ASN A 173 8.92 -18.56 -12.15
C ASN A 173 9.83 -17.48 -11.57
N ARG A 174 10.30 -17.67 -10.35
CA ARG A 174 11.23 -16.73 -9.71
C ARG A 174 12.50 -16.57 -10.56
N LYS A 175 13.11 -17.66 -10.96
CA LYS A 175 14.31 -17.66 -11.80
C LYS A 175 14.05 -17.04 -13.17
N ARG A 176 12.91 -17.34 -13.78
CA ARG A 176 12.53 -16.79 -15.08
C ARG A 176 12.35 -15.27 -15.01
N TRP A 177 11.66 -14.76 -14.00
CA TRP A 177 11.47 -13.31 -13.84
C TRP A 177 12.80 -12.60 -13.67
N LEU A 178 13.69 -13.14 -12.86
CA LEU A 178 15.04 -12.58 -12.69
C LEU A 178 15.82 -12.58 -14.02
N ARG A 179 15.75 -13.67 -14.77
CA ARG A 179 16.44 -13.79 -16.06
C ARG A 179 15.89 -12.83 -17.11
N THR A 180 14.59 -12.67 -17.16
CA THR A 180 13.93 -11.82 -18.15
C THR A 180 13.82 -10.35 -17.74
N GLY A 181 14.20 -10.03 -16.53
CA GLY A 181 14.13 -8.66 -16.00
C GLY A 181 12.74 -8.21 -15.60
N LYS A 182 11.81 -9.14 -15.38
CA LYS A 182 10.45 -8.81 -14.97
C LYS A 182 10.43 -8.30 -13.53
N CYS A 183 9.74 -7.18 -13.27
CA CYS A 183 9.52 -6.68 -11.92
C CYS A 183 8.63 -7.70 -11.17
N SER A 184 8.84 -7.94 -9.91
CA SER A 184 8.74 -7.15 -8.67
C SER A 184 9.85 -7.41 -7.66
N PHE A 185 10.86 -8.21 -7.98
CA PHE A 185 11.91 -8.56 -7.01
C PHE A 185 13.30 -8.53 -7.64
N LEU A 186 13.49 -7.64 -8.59
CA LEU A 186 14.82 -7.41 -9.18
C LEU A 186 15.78 -6.84 -8.13
N PRO A 187 17.09 -7.09 -8.26
CA PRO A 187 18.07 -6.55 -7.31
C PRO A 187 17.99 -5.03 -7.17
N GLU A 188 17.81 -4.29 -8.27
CA GLU A 188 17.67 -2.83 -8.23
C GLU A 188 16.40 -2.39 -7.49
N GLU A 189 15.28 -3.12 -7.64
CA GLU A 189 14.05 -2.85 -6.90
C GLU A 189 14.24 -3.05 -5.39
N ARG A 190 14.90 -4.12 -5.01
CA ARG A 190 15.23 -4.39 -3.60
C ARG A 190 16.20 -3.36 -3.03
N GLU A 191 17.05 -2.80 -3.85
CA GLU A 191 17.92 -1.69 -3.45
C GLU A 191 17.12 -0.42 -3.15
N TRP A 192 16.13 -0.07 -3.99
CA TRP A 192 15.25 1.07 -3.71
C TRP A 192 14.48 0.88 -2.40
N TYR A 193 14.02 -0.33 -2.15
CA TYR A 193 13.30 -0.67 -0.92
C TYR A 193 14.24 -0.61 0.29
N GLN A 194 15.48 -1.08 0.14
CA GLN A 194 16.49 -1.03 1.21
C GLN A 194 16.79 0.40 1.64
N ARG A 195 16.77 1.36 0.73
CA ARG A 195 16.97 2.78 1.05
C ARG A 195 15.89 3.30 2.01
N LEU A 196 14.68 2.79 1.93
CA LEU A 196 13.62 3.12 2.89
C LEU A 196 13.95 2.58 4.29
N TYR A 197 14.50 1.37 4.37
CA TYR A 197 14.99 0.83 5.64
C TYR A 197 16.15 1.65 6.20
N ASP A 198 17.08 2.05 5.35
CA ASP A 198 18.23 2.85 5.74
C ASP A 198 17.82 4.24 6.25
N TYR A 199 16.71 4.78 5.75
CA TYR A 199 16.11 6.00 6.29
C TYR A 199 15.61 5.82 7.73
N GLY A 200 15.25 4.61 8.12
CA GLY A 200 14.76 4.30 9.45
C GLY A 200 13.36 3.70 9.50
N LEU A 201 12.88 3.19 8.37
CA LEU A 201 11.59 2.51 8.30
C LEU A 201 11.75 1.00 8.54
N GLU A 202 10.71 0.39 9.09
CA GLU A 202 10.63 -1.05 9.29
C GLU A 202 9.34 -1.60 8.67
N ASP A 203 9.46 -2.78 8.07
CA ASP A 203 8.33 -3.56 7.53
C ASP A 203 7.63 -4.26 8.70
N THR A 204 6.43 -3.80 9.02
CA THR A 204 5.68 -4.26 10.19
C THR A 204 5.35 -5.75 10.13
N PHE A 205 4.95 -6.25 8.96
CA PHE A 205 4.65 -7.67 8.79
C PHE A 205 5.90 -8.51 9.04
N ARG A 206 7.00 -8.15 8.42
CA ARG A 206 8.24 -8.94 8.52
C ARG A 206 8.85 -8.86 9.92
N LYS A 207 8.71 -7.74 10.59
CA LYS A 207 9.17 -7.60 11.98
C LYS A 207 8.49 -8.61 12.92
N LEU A 208 7.16 -8.75 12.79
CA LEU A 208 6.38 -9.67 13.65
C LEU A 208 6.38 -11.11 13.14
N ASN A 209 6.77 -11.33 11.89
CA ASN A 209 6.78 -12.65 11.23
C ASN A 209 8.10 -12.84 10.47
N PRO A 210 9.24 -12.92 11.18
CA PRO A 210 10.55 -12.85 10.54
C PRO A 210 10.90 -14.01 9.62
N THR A 211 10.22 -15.16 9.74
CA THR A 211 10.52 -16.35 8.94
C THR A 211 9.34 -16.86 8.11
N VAL A 212 8.19 -16.20 8.18
CA VAL A 212 6.99 -16.62 7.43
C VAL A 212 7.23 -16.47 5.92
N ASN A 213 6.99 -17.54 5.17
CA ASN A 213 7.24 -17.61 3.73
C ASN A 213 6.05 -18.08 2.90
N ASP A 214 4.86 -18.15 3.49
CA ASP A 214 3.64 -18.67 2.87
C ASP A 214 2.47 -17.69 2.93
N LYS A 215 2.74 -16.41 3.14
CA LYS A 215 1.73 -15.35 3.22
C LYS A 215 1.97 -14.28 2.16
N PHE A 216 0.97 -14.10 1.30
CA PHE A 216 1.07 -13.21 0.14
C PHE A 216 -0.13 -12.27 0.11
N SER A 217 0.04 -11.15 -0.58
CA SER A 217 -0.97 -10.11 -0.68
C SER A 217 -1.54 -9.96 -2.10
N TRP A 218 -0.92 -10.59 -3.08
CA TRP A 218 -1.35 -10.55 -4.48
C TRP A 218 -1.31 -11.95 -5.08
N PHE A 219 -2.33 -12.26 -5.88
CA PHE A 219 -2.50 -13.55 -6.55
C PHE A 219 -3.04 -13.32 -7.95
N ASP A 220 -2.34 -13.83 -8.95
CA ASP A 220 -2.74 -13.68 -10.36
C ASP A 220 -4.10 -14.36 -10.62
N TYR A 221 -5.03 -13.62 -11.20
CA TYR A 221 -6.33 -14.15 -11.62
C TYR A 221 -6.21 -15.28 -12.64
N ARG A 222 -5.35 -15.08 -13.65
CA ARG A 222 -5.25 -15.97 -14.82
C ARG A 222 -4.75 -17.34 -14.44
N SER A 223 -3.82 -17.42 -13.53
CA SER A 223 -3.24 -18.69 -13.07
C SER A 223 -3.99 -19.29 -11.90
N LYS A 224 -5.08 -18.65 -11.45
CA LYS A 224 -5.83 -19.05 -10.24
C LYS A 224 -4.91 -19.20 -9.02
N GLY A 225 -3.97 -18.26 -8.88
CA GLY A 225 -2.92 -18.33 -7.87
C GLY A 225 -3.43 -18.43 -6.45
N PHE A 226 -4.57 -17.78 -6.16
CA PHE A 226 -5.13 -17.78 -4.81
C PHE A 226 -5.47 -19.20 -4.32
N ASP A 227 -6.09 -20.02 -5.16
CA ASP A 227 -6.50 -21.38 -4.80
C ASP A 227 -5.30 -22.26 -4.39
N ASP A 228 -4.16 -22.04 -5.02
CA ASP A 228 -2.92 -22.79 -4.80
C ASP A 228 -1.94 -22.05 -3.86
N ASN A 229 -2.36 -20.95 -3.28
CA ASN A 229 -1.51 -20.06 -2.48
C ASN A 229 -0.21 -19.65 -3.23
N ARG A 230 -0.34 -19.36 -4.52
CA ARG A 230 0.76 -18.90 -5.39
C ARG A 230 0.64 -17.41 -5.60
N GLY A 231 1.42 -16.67 -4.84
CA GLY A 231 1.33 -15.22 -4.86
C GLY A 231 2.64 -14.54 -4.53
N LEU A 232 2.55 -13.22 -4.38
CA LEU A 232 3.64 -12.35 -3.95
C LEU A 232 3.16 -11.46 -2.81
N ARG A 233 4.03 -11.20 -1.84
CA ARG A 233 3.78 -10.17 -0.86
C ARG A 233 4.39 -8.87 -1.39
N ILE A 234 3.52 -8.00 -1.91
CA ILE A 234 3.90 -6.73 -2.55
C ILE A 234 3.18 -5.52 -1.96
N ASP A 235 2.24 -5.74 -1.06
CA ASP A 235 1.58 -4.70 -0.27
C ASP A 235 2.21 -4.65 1.11
N HIS A 236 2.57 -3.45 1.58
CA HIS A 236 3.35 -3.30 2.80
C HIS A 236 2.85 -2.14 3.64
N ILE A 237 3.11 -2.22 4.95
CA ILE A 237 2.98 -1.12 5.90
C ILE A 237 4.33 -0.93 6.55
N LEU A 238 4.98 0.17 6.23
CA LEU A 238 6.28 0.57 6.77
C LEU A 238 6.10 1.71 7.76
N VAL A 239 6.79 1.61 8.88
CA VAL A 239 6.72 2.66 9.92
C VAL A 239 8.12 2.98 10.44
N ASN A 240 8.31 4.19 10.96
CA ASN A 240 9.53 4.53 11.67
C ASN A 240 9.69 3.66 12.93
N ARG A 241 10.92 3.53 13.43
CA ARG A 241 11.25 2.60 14.53
C ARG A 241 10.38 2.78 15.77
N GLN A 242 10.11 4.02 16.15
CA GLN A 242 9.30 4.29 17.35
C GLN A 242 7.89 3.71 17.22
N LEU A 243 7.27 3.82 16.05
CA LEU A 243 5.98 3.18 15.78
C LEU A 243 6.11 1.66 15.65
N ALA A 244 7.20 1.16 15.08
CA ALA A 244 7.42 -0.27 14.93
C ALA A 244 7.44 -0.98 16.28
N GLU A 245 8.03 -0.37 17.29
CA GLU A 245 8.05 -0.90 18.67
C GLU A 245 6.65 -0.96 19.29
N ARG A 246 5.72 -0.16 18.79
CA ARG A 246 4.32 -0.14 19.26
C ARG A 246 3.38 -0.99 18.41
N CYS A 247 3.88 -1.58 17.34
CA CYS A 247 3.11 -2.47 16.50
C CYS A 247 2.85 -3.79 17.23
N VAL A 248 1.59 -4.09 17.51
CA VAL A 248 1.23 -5.25 18.31
C VAL A 248 0.68 -6.39 17.47
N ASP A 249 0.19 -6.10 16.27
CA ASP A 249 -0.40 -7.12 15.42
C ASP A 249 -0.37 -6.67 13.95
N VAL A 250 -0.32 -7.65 13.07
CA VAL A 250 -0.33 -7.46 11.61
C VAL A 250 -1.04 -8.64 10.96
N GLY A 251 -1.50 -8.47 9.75
CA GLY A 251 -2.08 -9.58 9.02
C GLY A 251 -2.37 -9.25 7.57
N ILE A 252 -2.70 -10.32 6.85
CA ILE A 252 -3.17 -10.27 5.47
C ILE A 252 -4.59 -10.83 5.47
N ALA A 253 -5.56 -10.03 5.02
CA ALA A 253 -6.97 -10.40 5.09
C ALA A 253 -7.35 -11.34 3.94
N LEU A 254 -6.92 -12.58 4.02
CA LEU A 254 -7.20 -13.60 3.00
C LEU A 254 -8.69 -13.93 2.90
N ASP A 255 -9.46 -13.75 3.96
CA ASP A 255 -10.91 -13.88 3.96
C ASP A 255 -11.58 -12.88 3.00
N ILE A 256 -11.05 -11.67 2.92
CA ILE A 256 -11.53 -10.67 1.96
C ILE A 256 -11.16 -11.09 0.53
N ARG A 257 -9.92 -11.57 0.33
CA ARG A 257 -9.50 -12.06 -1.00
C ARG A 257 -10.34 -13.24 -1.48
N ALA A 258 -10.87 -14.03 -0.57
CA ALA A 258 -11.69 -15.20 -0.86
C ALA A 258 -13.15 -14.87 -1.23
N MET A 259 -13.57 -13.62 -1.14
CA MET A 259 -14.93 -13.18 -1.47
C MET A 259 -15.20 -13.31 -2.97
N GLU A 260 -16.47 -13.24 -3.34
CA GLU A 260 -16.87 -13.17 -4.75
C GLU A 260 -16.37 -11.90 -5.42
N LYS A 261 -16.04 -11.99 -6.71
CA LYS A 261 -15.52 -10.88 -7.53
C LYS A 261 -14.45 -10.07 -6.79
N PRO A 262 -13.41 -10.74 -6.29
CA PRO A 262 -12.41 -10.07 -5.47
C PRO A 262 -11.46 -9.22 -6.29
N SER A 263 -10.79 -8.27 -5.65
CA SER A 263 -9.53 -7.73 -6.14
C SER A 263 -8.50 -8.87 -6.25
N ASP A 264 -7.50 -8.71 -7.10
CA ASP A 264 -6.36 -9.62 -7.14
C ASP A 264 -5.44 -9.47 -5.92
N HIS A 265 -5.62 -8.39 -5.16
CA HIS A 265 -4.93 -8.18 -3.88
C HIS A 265 -5.81 -8.58 -2.70
N ALA A 266 -5.16 -8.94 -1.59
CA ALA A 266 -5.76 -9.01 -0.27
C ALA A 266 -5.45 -7.72 0.50
N PRO A 267 -6.37 -7.23 1.34
CA PRO A 267 -6.03 -6.14 2.26
C PRO A 267 -4.95 -6.58 3.24
N ILE A 268 -4.12 -5.63 3.65
CA ILE A 268 -3.14 -5.84 4.72
C ILE A 268 -3.44 -4.86 5.86
N TRP A 269 -3.16 -5.28 7.06
CA TRP A 269 -3.45 -4.47 8.23
C TRP A 269 -2.38 -4.60 9.31
#